data_69f2703c478be844dde13f7ba19c5301
#
_entry.id   69f2703c478be844dde13f7ba19c5301
#
_cell.length_a   1.000
_cell.length_b   1.000
_cell.length_c   1.000
_cell.angle_alpha   90.00
_cell.angle_beta   90.00
_cell.angle_gamma   90.00
#
_symmetry.space_group_name_H-M   'P 1'
#
loop_
_entity.id
_entity.type
_entity.pdbx_description
1 polymer ?
#
loop_
_entity_poly.entity_id
_entity_poly.type
_entity_poly.pdbx_seq_one_letter_code
_entity_poly.pdbx_strand_id
1 'polypeptide(L)'
;MAALFMTPKRNDKTSGAHFVEPDLRRRTLLAHGSWRRVTRRIVVGAVCALTVSSLLMPSISLAAEWVDVGGVRHEAAAGPTGDAAGTWSWDGADDMKLNGYNGGAIEAAGKLNVSYEGNNTVTNDDGRGIKVKDGANENAELNIQGDASSTLNVTSSRDAITSVGNINIDGAGTVNATSTEHDAIDAGGDVTIKGSGNVNATGDSDGIRADGNITIDNSGIVTAKATEDQGIDANENLIIKGGGKVEASSIEDNAIWADGSIEISGGSQVKASSEEDAAIDGKNSLTVTNASLNASGVGYGIYVYKGITLDGATVTIRASSDGGEVSALFTDEDDIVIKNGSTVDALAEGRFSVA
;
A
#
# COMPACT_ATOMS: atom_id res chain seq x y z
N MET A 1 33.59 18.01 -3.77
CA MET A 1 34.27 17.79 -2.48
C MET A 1 33.51 16.65 -1.79
N ALA A 2 34.12 15.49 -1.66
CA ALA A 2 33.48 14.33 -1.07
C ALA A 2 33.48 14.48 0.44
N ALA A 3 32.34 14.59 1.07
CA ALA A 3 32.21 14.45 2.50
C ALA A 3 32.22 12.96 2.84
N LEU A 4 33.31 12.55 3.46
CA LEU A 4 33.61 11.18 3.82
C LEU A 4 32.82 10.81 5.08
N PHE A 5 32.06 9.75 5.04
CA PHE A 5 31.33 9.16 6.17
C PHE A 5 32.34 8.61 7.19
N MET A 6 32.25 9.06 8.43
CA MET A 6 32.94 8.44 9.55
C MET A 6 31.96 7.59 10.34
N THR A 7 32.12 6.28 10.27
CA THR A 7 31.57 5.37 11.27
C THR A 7 32.32 5.52 12.58
N PRO A 8 31.69 5.68 13.76
CA PRO A 8 32.39 5.65 15.02
C PRO A 8 32.78 4.21 15.37
N LYS A 9 34.08 3.89 15.31
CA LYS A 9 34.63 2.69 15.95
C LYS A 9 34.43 2.78 17.46
N ARG A 10 33.68 1.86 18.02
CA ARG A 10 33.58 1.62 19.45
C ARG A 10 34.95 1.23 20.01
N ASN A 11 35.56 2.08 20.81
CA ASN A 11 36.68 1.73 21.67
C ASN A 11 36.13 1.38 23.05
N ASP A 12 36.23 0.09 23.40
CA ASP A 12 36.07 -0.38 24.76
C ASP A 12 37.16 0.23 25.67
N LYS A 13 36.73 1.04 26.64
CA LYS A 13 37.43 1.14 27.96
C LYS A 13 36.47 1.72 29.01
N THR A 14 36.16 0.88 29.95
CA THR A 14 35.62 1.05 31.28
C THR A 14 35.87 2.39 31.94
N SER A 15 34.81 3.12 32.35
CA SER A 15 34.73 3.74 33.68
C SER A 15 33.28 4.21 33.92
N GLY A 16 32.73 3.93 35.13
CA GLY A 16 31.33 4.15 35.47
C GLY A 16 30.94 5.62 35.46
N ALA A 17 29.89 5.89 34.80
CA ALA A 17 29.02 7.04 35.04
C ALA A 17 27.59 6.59 34.80
N HIS A 18 26.74 6.84 35.76
CA HIS A 18 25.29 6.65 35.67
C HIS A 18 24.77 7.47 34.48
N PHE A 19 24.39 6.77 33.44
CA PHE A 19 23.60 7.36 32.36
C PHE A 19 22.13 7.26 32.79
N VAL A 20 21.53 8.40 33.04
CA VAL A 20 20.08 8.53 33.17
C VAL A 20 19.54 8.43 31.74
N GLU A 21 18.79 7.37 31.47
CA GLU A 21 18.00 7.25 30.21
C GLU A 21 17.10 8.47 30.06
N PRO A 22 17.09 9.15 28.93
CA PRO A 22 16.03 10.08 28.63
C PRO A 22 14.75 9.29 28.41
N ASP A 23 13.78 9.59 29.24
CA ASP A 23 12.41 9.14 29.23
C ASP A 23 11.82 9.40 27.83
N LEU A 24 11.78 8.36 27.00
CA LEU A 24 11.05 8.35 25.76
C LEU A 24 9.59 8.62 26.13
N ARG A 25 9.15 9.80 25.83
CA ARG A 25 7.77 10.23 25.98
C ARG A 25 6.86 9.19 25.34
N ARG A 26 6.26 8.36 26.20
CA ARG A 26 5.06 7.62 25.82
C ARG A 26 4.01 8.65 25.44
N ARG A 27 3.89 8.92 24.15
CA ARG A 27 2.64 9.45 23.63
C ARG A 27 1.60 8.39 23.95
N THR A 28 0.68 8.72 24.81
CA THR A 28 -0.50 7.91 25.08
C THR A 28 -1.34 8.00 23.84
N LEU A 29 -1.13 7.08 22.92
CA LEU A 29 -2.08 6.81 21.86
C LEU A 29 -3.37 6.39 22.55
N LEU A 30 -4.36 7.25 22.47
CA LEU A 30 -5.74 6.88 22.74
C LEU A 30 -6.07 5.77 21.75
N ALA A 31 -6.16 4.55 22.27
CA ALA A 31 -6.49 3.38 21.50
C ALA A 31 -7.88 3.55 20.89
N HIS A 32 -7.94 3.96 19.65
CA HIS A 32 -9.06 3.60 18.80
C HIS A 32 -8.81 2.12 18.47
N GLY A 33 -9.67 1.28 19.03
CA GLY A 33 -9.47 -0.16 19.04
C GLY A 33 -9.50 -0.78 17.66
N SER A 34 -8.35 -0.97 17.05
CA SER A 34 -8.21 -1.96 16.01
C SER A 34 -8.18 -3.34 16.67
N TRP A 35 -9.26 -4.10 16.53
CA TRP A 35 -9.29 -5.50 16.93
C TRP A 35 -8.40 -6.30 15.98
N ARG A 36 -7.13 -6.48 16.33
CA ARG A 36 -6.24 -7.40 15.63
C ARG A 36 -6.82 -8.80 15.73
N ARG A 37 -7.20 -9.39 14.62
CA ARG A 37 -7.57 -10.81 14.53
C ARG A 37 -6.32 -11.65 14.80
N VAL A 38 -6.34 -12.37 15.90
CA VAL A 38 -5.33 -13.38 16.23
C VAL A 38 -5.50 -14.55 15.26
N THR A 39 -4.58 -14.73 14.35
CA THR A 39 -4.50 -15.87 13.47
C THR A 39 -4.21 -17.12 14.30
N ARG A 40 -5.20 -17.99 14.49
CA ARG A 40 -5.00 -19.34 15.07
C ARG A 40 -4.39 -20.24 13.99
N ARG A 41 -3.11 -20.54 14.09
CA ARG A 41 -2.52 -21.67 13.40
C ARG A 41 -3.06 -22.96 14.01
N ILE A 42 -3.93 -23.66 13.30
CA ILE A 42 -4.30 -25.04 13.64
C ILE A 42 -3.34 -25.97 12.91
N VAL A 43 -2.45 -26.61 13.65
CA VAL A 43 -1.69 -27.77 13.17
C VAL A 43 -2.59 -28.98 13.35
N VAL A 44 -3.13 -29.53 12.27
CA VAL A 44 -3.83 -30.84 12.29
C VAL A 44 -2.96 -31.86 11.59
N GLY A 45 -2.29 -32.66 12.39
CA GLY A 45 -1.75 -33.96 11.95
C GLY A 45 -2.75 -35.06 12.27
N ALA A 46 -3.37 -35.62 11.26
CA ALA A 46 -3.97 -36.96 11.34
C ALA A 46 -4.10 -37.55 9.93
N VAL A 47 -3.30 -38.54 9.65
CA VAL A 47 -3.47 -39.44 8.49
C VAL A 47 -4.63 -40.37 8.77
N CYS A 48 -5.73 -40.25 8.03
CA CYS A 48 -6.75 -41.27 7.91
C CYS A 48 -6.97 -41.59 6.43
N ALA A 49 -6.60 -42.80 6.03
CA ALA A 49 -6.93 -43.34 4.73
C ALA A 49 -8.45 -43.58 4.67
N LEU A 50 -9.15 -42.85 3.83
CA LEU A 50 -10.54 -43.11 3.48
C LEU A 50 -10.64 -43.36 1.97
N THR A 51 -11.26 -44.48 1.64
CA THR A 51 -11.63 -44.93 0.29
C THR A 51 -12.41 -43.83 -0.44
N VAL A 52 -11.86 -43.39 -1.59
CA VAL A 52 -12.49 -42.43 -2.47
C VAL A 52 -13.67 -43.10 -3.19
N SER A 53 -14.87 -42.94 -2.66
CA SER A 53 -16.06 -42.91 -3.51
C SER A 53 -16.05 -41.57 -4.24
N SER A 54 -16.11 -41.61 -5.56
CA SER A 54 -16.19 -40.45 -6.42
C SER A 54 -17.48 -39.66 -6.18
N LEU A 55 -17.51 -38.87 -5.12
CA LEU A 55 -18.40 -37.73 -5.04
C LEU A 55 -17.88 -36.70 -6.07
N LEU A 56 -18.69 -36.40 -7.09
CA LEU A 56 -18.59 -35.20 -7.85
C LEU A 56 -18.59 -34.06 -6.81
N MET A 57 -17.39 -33.56 -6.45
CA MET A 57 -17.31 -32.31 -5.74
C MET A 57 -17.86 -31.24 -6.71
N PRO A 58 -18.89 -30.47 -6.31
CA PRO A 58 -19.25 -29.33 -7.11
C PRO A 58 -17.99 -28.52 -7.31
N SER A 59 -17.73 -28.08 -8.53
CA SER A 59 -16.65 -27.14 -8.81
C SER A 59 -16.82 -25.99 -7.83
N ILE A 60 -15.81 -25.79 -6.98
CA ILE A 60 -15.81 -24.68 -6.04
C ILE A 60 -15.79 -23.42 -6.91
N SER A 61 -16.91 -22.73 -7.01
CA SER A 61 -16.99 -21.45 -7.70
C SER A 61 -16.20 -20.44 -6.84
N LEU A 62 -15.19 -19.83 -7.43
CA LEU A 62 -14.48 -18.70 -6.84
C LEU A 62 -15.21 -17.36 -7.08
N ALA A 63 -16.27 -17.41 -7.87
CA ALA A 63 -17.07 -16.26 -8.28
C ALA A 63 -17.82 -15.62 -7.09
N ALA A 64 -18.24 -14.37 -7.26
CA ALA A 64 -19.06 -13.68 -6.28
C ALA A 64 -20.39 -14.42 -6.06
N GLU A 65 -20.72 -14.65 -4.81
CA GLU A 65 -22.00 -15.28 -4.42
C GLU A 65 -23.17 -14.31 -4.58
N TRP A 66 -22.91 -13.05 -4.42
CA TRP A 66 -23.84 -11.96 -4.58
C TRP A 66 -23.11 -10.63 -4.76
N VAL A 67 -23.77 -9.66 -5.35
CA VAL A 67 -23.37 -8.27 -5.36
C VAL A 67 -24.49 -7.40 -4.78
N ASP A 68 -24.11 -6.33 -4.09
CA ASP A 68 -25.01 -5.26 -3.65
C ASP A 68 -24.61 -3.99 -4.39
N VAL A 69 -25.52 -3.36 -5.08
CA VAL A 69 -25.29 -2.13 -5.83
C VAL A 69 -26.24 -1.06 -5.36
N GLY A 70 -25.70 -0.04 -4.70
CA GLY A 70 -26.47 1.06 -4.13
C GLY A 70 -27.48 0.62 -3.07
N GLY A 71 -27.17 -0.42 -2.26
CA GLY A 71 -28.03 -0.96 -1.21
C GLY A 71 -29.04 -2.01 -1.70
N VAL A 72 -28.94 -2.45 -2.95
CA VAL A 72 -29.81 -3.50 -3.50
C VAL A 72 -29.00 -4.75 -3.79
N ARG A 73 -29.31 -5.84 -3.09
CA ARG A 73 -28.64 -7.13 -3.23
C ARG A 73 -29.16 -7.94 -4.41
N HIS A 74 -28.24 -8.52 -5.17
CA HIS A 74 -28.47 -9.43 -6.28
C HIS A 74 -27.70 -10.73 -6.01
N GLU A 75 -28.42 -11.85 -5.96
CA GLU A 75 -27.84 -13.19 -5.69
C GLU A 75 -27.38 -13.84 -7.00
N ALA A 76 -26.25 -14.51 -7.01
CA ALA A 76 -25.75 -15.26 -8.19
C ALA A 76 -26.76 -16.28 -8.70
N ALA A 77 -27.49 -16.92 -7.82
CA ALA A 77 -28.55 -17.90 -8.17
C ALA A 77 -29.70 -17.28 -8.99
N ALA A 78 -29.87 -15.96 -8.98
CA ALA A 78 -30.87 -15.29 -9.79
C ALA A 78 -30.41 -15.05 -11.24
N GLY A 79 -29.13 -15.25 -11.54
CA GLY A 79 -28.51 -15.06 -12.84
C GLY A 79 -28.10 -13.61 -13.11
N PRO A 80 -27.74 -13.28 -14.37
CA PRO A 80 -27.28 -11.93 -14.75
C PRO A 80 -28.29 -10.83 -14.41
N THR A 81 -27.78 -9.66 -14.00
CA THR A 81 -28.60 -8.50 -13.65
C THR A 81 -27.89 -7.20 -14.05
N GLY A 82 -28.60 -6.09 -13.97
CA GLY A 82 -28.11 -4.75 -14.27
C GLY A 82 -29.22 -3.72 -14.16
N ASP A 83 -28.92 -2.45 -14.34
CA ASP A 83 -29.95 -1.41 -14.39
C ASP A 83 -30.54 -1.25 -15.81
N ALA A 84 -31.74 -0.68 -15.89
CA ALA A 84 -32.42 -0.47 -17.17
C ALA A 84 -31.71 0.56 -18.08
N ALA A 85 -30.86 1.42 -17.51
CA ALA A 85 -30.08 2.41 -18.24
C ALA A 85 -28.78 1.82 -18.82
N GLY A 86 -28.39 0.61 -18.38
CA GLY A 86 -27.15 -0.05 -18.80
C GLY A 86 -25.88 0.59 -18.23
N THR A 87 -25.99 1.31 -17.11
CA THR A 87 -24.85 1.94 -16.47
C THR A 87 -24.02 0.95 -15.66
N TRP A 88 -24.63 -0.16 -15.29
CA TRP A 88 -23.92 -1.31 -14.74
C TRP A 88 -24.61 -2.62 -15.11
N SER A 89 -23.84 -3.67 -15.12
CA SER A 89 -24.32 -5.05 -15.28
C SER A 89 -23.43 -6.02 -14.54
N TRP A 90 -23.99 -7.12 -14.07
CA TRP A 90 -23.28 -8.25 -13.47
C TRP A 90 -23.74 -9.55 -14.11
N ASP A 91 -22.83 -10.44 -14.45
CA ASP A 91 -23.14 -11.69 -15.14
C ASP A 91 -23.76 -12.78 -14.24
N GLY A 92 -23.86 -12.52 -12.93
CA GLY A 92 -24.34 -13.48 -11.92
C GLY A 92 -23.22 -14.42 -11.46
N ALA A 93 -21.97 -14.10 -11.76
CA ALA A 93 -20.77 -14.81 -11.35
C ALA A 93 -19.72 -13.80 -10.81
N ASP A 94 -18.64 -13.58 -11.52
CA ASP A 94 -17.55 -12.69 -11.07
C ASP A 94 -17.38 -11.42 -11.89
N ASP A 95 -18.02 -11.28 -13.05
CA ASP A 95 -17.81 -10.15 -13.96
C ASP A 95 -18.88 -9.06 -13.81
N MET A 96 -18.45 -7.91 -13.33
CA MET A 96 -19.23 -6.68 -13.28
C MET A 96 -18.71 -5.66 -14.28
N LYS A 97 -19.61 -5.02 -15.03
CA LYS A 97 -19.28 -3.94 -15.93
C LYS A 97 -19.95 -2.65 -15.48
N LEU A 98 -19.16 -1.56 -15.46
CA LEU A 98 -19.63 -0.19 -15.22
C LEU A 98 -19.46 0.63 -16.50
N ASN A 99 -20.49 1.38 -16.89
CA ASN A 99 -20.46 2.24 -18.09
C ASN A 99 -21.28 3.52 -17.81
N GLY A 100 -20.61 4.54 -17.27
CA GLY A 100 -21.28 5.75 -16.83
C GLY A 100 -22.07 5.57 -15.52
N TYR A 101 -21.68 4.61 -14.68
CA TYR A 101 -22.29 4.43 -13.36
C TYR A 101 -22.09 5.67 -12.51
N ASN A 102 -23.16 6.12 -11.88
CA ASN A 102 -23.14 7.21 -10.90
C ASN A 102 -24.13 6.85 -9.77
N GLY A 103 -23.60 6.23 -8.73
CA GLY A 103 -24.48 5.65 -7.69
C GLY A 103 -23.75 5.36 -6.39
N GLY A 104 -24.45 4.62 -5.51
CA GLY A 104 -23.97 4.21 -4.20
C GLY A 104 -22.92 3.12 -4.24
N ALA A 105 -22.59 2.61 -3.05
CA ALA A 105 -21.59 1.56 -2.85
C ALA A 105 -21.82 0.32 -3.71
N ILE A 106 -20.72 -0.39 -3.96
CA ILE A 106 -20.70 -1.73 -4.56
C ILE A 106 -20.07 -2.67 -3.53
N GLU A 107 -20.84 -3.69 -3.10
CA GLU A 107 -20.31 -4.72 -2.19
C GLU A 107 -20.50 -6.10 -2.82
N ALA A 108 -19.53 -7.01 -2.62
CA ALA A 108 -19.61 -8.39 -3.08
C ALA A 108 -19.04 -9.37 -2.04
N ALA A 109 -19.44 -10.65 -2.16
CA ALA A 109 -18.82 -11.73 -1.40
C ALA A 109 -18.23 -12.76 -2.35
N GLY A 110 -16.92 -13.01 -2.23
CA GLY A 110 -16.14 -13.87 -3.12
C GLY A 110 -15.26 -13.05 -4.08
N LYS A 111 -15.01 -13.57 -5.28
CA LYS A 111 -14.24 -12.87 -6.30
C LYS A 111 -15.12 -11.89 -7.10
N LEU A 112 -14.65 -10.68 -7.32
CA LEU A 112 -15.32 -9.70 -8.19
C LEU A 112 -14.32 -9.07 -9.16
N ASN A 113 -14.64 -9.13 -10.46
CA ASN A 113 -13.93 -8.43 -11.52
C ASN A 113 -14.77 -7.22 -11.94
N VAL A 114 -14.27 -6.02 -11.74
CA VAL A 114 -14.92 -4.76 -12.13
C VAL A 114 -14.23 -4.23 -13.39
N SER A 115 -14.88 -4.32 -14.52
CA SER A 115 -14.48 -3.61 -15.75
C SER A 115 -15.23 -2.29 -15.86
N TYR A 116 -14.56 -1.20 -16.24
CA TYR A 116 -15.20 0.09 -16.38
C TYR A 116 -14.87 0.79 -17.69
N GLU A 117 -15.90 1.39 -18.29
CA GLU A 117 -15.84 2.20 -19.51
C GLU A 117 -16.44 3.59 -19.24
N GLY A 118 -15.86 4.64 -19.84
CA GLY A 118 -16.33 6.02 -19.63
C GLY A 118 -16.05 6.53 -18.22
N ASN A 119 -16.88 7.45 -17.73
CA ASN A 119 -16.74 8.05 -16.42
C ASN A 119 -17.69 7.38 -15.42
N ASN A 120 -17.17 6.76 -14.40
CA ASN A 120 -17.93 6.08 -13.37
C ASN A 120 -17.66 6.71 -12.00
N THR A 121 -18.69 6.80 -11.17
CA THR A 121 -18.63 7.37 -9.82
C THR A 121 -19.36 6.46 -8.86
N VAL A 122 -18.67 6.06 -7.79
CA VAL A 122 -19.21 5.35 -6.64
C VAL A 122 -19.07 6.27 -5.43
N THR A 123 -20.17 6.56 -4.73
CA THR A 123 -20.15 7.43 -3.55
C THR A 123 -20.83 6.76 -2.37
N ASN A 124 -20.20 6.79 -1.20
CA ASN A 124 -20.79 6.29 0.05
C ASN A 124 -20.33 7.13 1.24
N ASP A 125 -21.13 8.09 1.61
CA ASP A 125 -20.81 9.03 2.70
C ASP A 125 -20.89 8.39 4.10
N ASP A 126 -21.49 7.20 4.23
CA ASP A 126 -21.70 6.52 5.51
C ASP A 126 -20.93 5.17 5.61
N GLY A 127 -20.02 4.88 4.68
CA GLY A 127 -19.35 3.60 4.68
C GLY A 127 -18.29 3.43 3.59
N ARG A 128 -18.06 2.19 3.18
CA ARG A 128 -17.08 1.84 2.15
C ARG A 128 -17.63 2.02 0.74
N GLY A 129 -16.76 2.36 -0.21
CA GLY A 129 -17.15 2.58 -1.59
C GLY A 129 -17.31 1.26 -2.37
N ILE A 130 -16.21 0.63 -2.77
CA ILE A 130 -16.20 -0.72 -3.35
C ILE A 130 -15.61 -1.67 -2.31
N LYS A 131 -16.37 -2.71 -1.95
CA LYS A 131 -15.96 -3.65 -0.91
C LYS A 131 -16.15 -5.09 -1.34
N VAL A 132 -15.10 -5.89 -1.24
CA VAL A 132 -15.17 -7.34 -1.41
C VAL A 132 -14.83 -8.02 -0.09
N LYS A 133 -15.71 -8.94 0.34
CA LYS A 133 -15.52 -9.77 1.53
C LYS A 133 -15.47 -11.24 1.16
N ASP A 134 -15.05 -12.07 2.10
CA ASP A 134 -15.06 -13.51 1.90
C ASP A 134 -16.46 -14.02 1.52
N GLY A 135 -16.48 -14.86 0.51
CA GLY A 135 -17.58 -15.79 0.25
C GLY A 135 -17.44 -17.05 1.13
N ALA A 136 -18.27 -18.04 0.87
CA ALA A 136 -18.27 -19.31 1.61
C ALA A 136 -16.91 -20.06 1.55
N ASN A 137 -16.07 -19.74 0.58
CA ASN A 137 -14.77 -20.39 0.36
C ASN A 137 -13.56 -19.53 0.79
N GLU A 138 -13.77 -18.43 1.52
CA GLU A 138 -12.70 -17.51 1.95
C GLU A 138 -11.81 -17.04 0.77
N ASN A 139 -12.45 -16.62 -0.33
CA ASN A 139 -11.83 -16.35 -1.62
C ASN A 139 -12.02 -14.91 -2.09
N ALA A 140 -12.02 -13.95 -1.20
CA ALA A 140 -12.15 -12.55 -1.57
C ALA A 140 -10.99 -12.12 -2.48
N GLU A 141 -11.34 -11.59 -3.64
CA GLU A 141 -10.41 -11.01 -4.59
C GLU A 141 -11.13 -9.94 -5.40
N LEU A 142 -10.56 -8.75 -5.46
CA LEU A 142 -11.08 -7.64 -6.26
C LEU A 142 -10.12 -7.33 -7.40
N ASN A 143 -10.62 -7.47 -8.64
CA ASN A 143 -9.90 -7.08 -9.85
C ASN A 143 -10.59 -5.88 -10.48
N ILE A 144 -9.84 -4.82 -10.78
CA ILE A 144 -10.35 -3.57 -11.38
C ILE A 144 -9.59 -3.33 -12.68
N GLN A 145 -10.32 -3.18 -13.80
CA GLN A 145 -9.73 -2.96 -15.11
C GLN A 145 -10.49 -1.90 -15.91
N GLY A 146 -9.75 -0.94 -16.47
CA GLY A 146 -10.32 0.10 -17.32
C GLY A 146 -9.49 0.41 -18.57
N ASP A 147 -10.18 0.91 -19.61
CA ASP A 147 -9.56 1.38 -20.84
C ASP A 147 -8.94 2.77 -20.67
N ALA A 148 -8.01 3.17 -21.55
CA ALA A 148 -7.23 4.41 -21.46
C ALA A 148 -8.05 5.71 -21.34
N SER A 149 -9.28 5.74 -21.83
CA SER A 149 -10.17 6.91 -21.74
C SER A 149 -11.18 6.83 -20.60
N SER A 150 -11.08 5.79 -19.76
CA SER A 150 -12.06 5.50 -18.72
C SER A 150 -11.57 5.96 -17.35
N THR A 151 -12.51 6.38 -16.51
CA THR A 151 -12.25 6.82 -15.14
C THR A 151 -13.23 6.15 -14.17
N LEU A 152 -12.69 5.63 -13.08
CA LEU A 152 -13.44 5.16 -11.93
C LEU A 152 -13.12 6.07 -10.73
N ASN A 153 -14.12 6.81 -10.26
CA ASN A 153 -14.03 7.63 -9.05
C ASN A 153 -14.75 6.90 -7.93
N VAL A 154 -14.08 6.67 -6.83
CA VAL A 154 -14.66 6.07 -5.64
C VAL A 154 -14.41 7.01 -4.46
N THR A 155 -15.46 7.52 -3.86
CA THR A 155 -15.40 8.41 -2.70
C THR A 155 -16.26 7.84 -1.57
N SER A 156 -15.68 7.79 -0.37
CA SER A 156 -16.38 7.21 0.79
C SER A 156 -15.89 7.83 2.10
N SER A 157 -16.66 7.64 3.17
CA SER A 157 -16.22 8.04 4.51
C SER A 157 -15.26 7.03 5.12
N ARG A 158 -15.40 5.74 4.75
CA ARG A 158 -14.45 4.68 5.15
C ARG A 158 -13.58 4.31 3.96
N ASP A 159 -13.00 3.10 3.97
CA ASP A 159 -12.12 2.65 2.88
C ASP A 159 -12.82 2.82 1.52
N ALA A 160 -12.16 3.50 0.57
CA ALA A 160 -12.81 3.73 -0.72
C ALA A 160 -12.85 2.45 -1.55
N ILE A 161 -11.75 1.72 -1.62
CA ILE A 161 -11.66 0.41 -2.28
C ILE A 161 -11.06 -0.58 -1.29
N THR A 162 -11.82 -1.60 -0.89
CA THR A 162 -11.33 -2.58 0.08
C THR A 162 -11.67 -4.01 -0.28
N SER A 163 -10.76 -4.93 0.06
CA SER A 163 -10.96 -6.37 -0.03
C SER A 163 -10.36 -7.04 1.20
N VAL A 164 -11.03 -8.04 1.78
CA VAL A 164 -10.41 -8.87 2.83
C VAL A 164 -9.33 -9.81 2.25
N GLY A 165 -9.28 -10.00 0.93
CA GLY A 165 -8.21 -10.68 0.20
C GLY A 165 -7.42 -9.70 -0.66
N ASN A 166 -7.04 -10.14 -1.86
CA ASN A 166 -6.19 -9.35 -2.76
C ASN A 166 -6.97 -8.24 -3.51
N ILE A 167 -6.26 -7.16 -3.85
CA ILE A 167 -6.72 -6.14 -4.78
C ILE A 167 -5.76 -6.08 -5.97
N ASN A 168 -6.29 -6.21 -7.18
CA ASN A 168 -5.55 -6.08 -8.43
C ASN A 168 -6.14 -4.94 -9.26
N ILE A 169 -5.35 -3.93 -9.59
CA ILE A 169 -5.72 -2.83 -10.49
C ILE A 169 -4.86 -2.96 -11.73
N ASP A 170 -5.49 -3.23 -12.89
CA ASP A 170 -4.79 -3.42 -14.15
C ASP A 170 -5.45 -2.59 -15.26
N GLY A 171 -4.70 -2.30 -16.32
CA GLY A 171 -5.20 -1.60 -17.49
C GLY A 171 -4.58 -0.23 -17.72
N ALA A 172 -5.28 0.58 -18.51
CA ALA A 172 -4.82 1.90 -18.93
C ALA A 172 -5.72 3.05 -18.45
N GLY A 173 -6.82 2.74 -17.77
CA GLY A 173 -7.75 3.72 -17.23
C GLY A 173 -7.24 4.47 -15.99
N THR A 174 -8.03 5.39 -15.51
CA THR A 174 -7.74 6.11 -14.26
C THR A 174 -8.63 5.60 -13.13
N VAL A 175 -8.03 5.28 -11.97
CA VAL A 175 -8.73 4.99 -10.72
C VAL A 175 -8.43 6.10 -9.72
N ASN A 176 -9.46 6.77 -9.23
CA ASN A 176 -9.39 7.76 -8.15
C ASN A 176 -10.11 7.18 -6.94
N ALA A 177 -9.40 6.87 -5.88
CA ALA A 177 -9.93 6.38 -4.61
C ALA A 177 -9.72 7.45 -3.53
N THR A 178 -10.79 7.88 -2.87
CA THR A 178 -10.73 8.89 -1.82
C THR A 178 -11.53 8.42 -0.61
N SER A 179 -10.86 8.33 0.53
CA SER A 179 -11.47 8.13 1.83
C SER A 179 -11.29 9.36 2.70
N THR A 180 -12.32 9.71 3.50
CA THR A 180 -12.27 10.89 4.38
C THR A 180 -11.98 10.57 5.84
N GLU A 181 -11.98 9.28 6.24
CA GLU A 181 -11.78 8.85 7.63
C GLU A 181 -10.88 7.60 7.76
N HIS A 182 -10.57 6.92 6.64
CA HIS A 182 -9.81 5.65 6.62
C HIS A 182 -8.90 5.57 5.38
N ASP A 183 -8.60 4.34 4.95
CA ASP A 183 -7.69 4.07 3.85
C ASP A 183 -8.36 4.29 2.49
N ALA A 184 -7.62 4.84 1.52
CA ALA A 184 -8.18 4.93 0.17
C ALA A 184 -8.23 3.56 -0.51
N ILE A 185 -7.16 2.74 -0.38
CA ILE A 185 -7.11 1.36 -0.88
C ILE A 185 -6.59 0.48 0.25
N ASP A 186 -7.41 -0.51 0.69
CA ASP A 186 -7.08 -1.42 1.80
C ASP A 186 -7.30 -2.88 1.41
N ALA A 187 -6.24 -3.68 1.45
CA ALA A 187 -6.28 -5.11 1.16
C ALA A 187 -5.83 -5.94 2.38
N GLY A 188 -6.65 -6.90 2.78
CA GLY A 188 -6.26 -7.92 3.75
C GLY A 188 -5.30 -8.98 3.17
N GLY A 189 -4.98 -8.92 1.89
CA GLY A 189 -3.96 -9.69 1.18
C GLY A 189 -2.96 -8.76 0.49
N ASP A 190 -2.62 -9.10 -0.76
CA ASP A 190 -1.70 -8.31 -1.58
C ASP A 190 -2.42 -7.19 -2.36
N VAL A 191 -1.72 -6.07 -2.59
CA VAL A 191 -2.11 -5.07 -3.58
C VAL A 191 -1.19 -5.17 -4.80
N THR A 192 -1.78 -5.29 -5.99
CA THR A 192 -1.03 -5.28 -7.24
C THR A 192 -1.58 -4.22 -8.19
N ILE A 193 -0.73 -3.27 -8.61
CA ILE A 193 -1.06 -2.23 -9.59
C ILE A 193 -0.20 -2.46 -10.83
N LYS A 194 -0.85 -2.68 -11.99
CA LYS A 194 -0.18 -2.98 -13.27
C LYS A 194 -0.71 -2.14 -14.42
N GLY A 195 0.02 -2.21 -15.53
CA GLY A 195 -0.41 -1.62 -16.80
C GLY A 195 0.17 -0.24 -17.07
N SER A 196 -0.66 0.67 -17.57
CA SER A 196 -0.24 2.04 -17.93
C SER A 196 -1.21 3.11 -17.43
N GLY A 197 -2.21 2.72 -16.67
CA GLY A 197 -3.20 3.62 -16.09
C GLY A 197 -2.67 4.43 -14.92
N ASN A 198 -3.48 5.38 -14.47
CA ASN A 198 -3.17 6.16 -13.29
C ASN A 198 -3.99 5.67 -12.09
N VAL A 199 -3.36 5.61 -10.94
CA VAL A 199 -4.03 5.33 -9.66
C VAL A 199 -3.75 6.48 -8.70
N ASN A 200 -4.81 7.14 -8.25
CA ASN A 200 -4.74 8.23 -7.27
C ASN A 200 -5.50 7.78 -6.03
N ALA A 201 -4.78 7.47 -4.98
CA ALA A 201 -5.30 7.06 -3.69
C ALA A 201 -5.06 8.16 -2.66
N THR A 202 -6.12 8.64 -2.02
CA THR A 202 -6.04 9.66 -0.97
C THR A 202 -6.88 9.20 0.21
N GLY A 203 -6.22 8.86 1.31
CA GLY A 203 -6.82 8.45 2.58
C GLY A 203 -6.58 9.49 3.68
N ASP A 204 -7.38 9.42 4.72
CA ASP A 204 -7.09 10.10 5.97
C ASP A 204 -6.07 9.27 6.75
N SER A 205 -6.30 7.95 6.87
CA SER A 205 -5.29 7.00 7.32
C SER A 205 -4.31 6.72 6.18
N ASP A 206 -4.33 5.52 5.57
CA ASP A 206 -3.37 5.20 4.51
C ASP A 206 -3.84 5.58 3.10
N GLY A 207 -2.90 5.94 2.23
CA GLY A 207 -3.16 6.05 0.81
C GLY A 207 -3.39 4.66 0.19
N ILE A 208 -2.42 3.76 0.32
CA ILE A 208 -2.49 2.36 -0.12
C ILE A 208 -1.95 1.47 0.98
N ARG A 209 -2.76 0.56 1.47
CA ARG A 209 -2.40 -0.40 2.52
C ARG A 209 -2.60 -1.85 2.06
N ALA A 210 -1.69 -2.73 2.47
CA ALA A 210 -1.80 -4.17 2.29
C ALA A 210 -1.31 -4.92 3.53
N ASP A 211 -2.08 -5.92 3.99
CA ASP A 211 -1.59 -6.86 5.01
C ASP A 211 -0.51 -7.81 4.44
N GLY A 212 -0.41 -7.95 3.12
CA GLY A 212 0.62 -8.67 2.37
C GLY A 212 1.60 -7.74 1.66
N ASN A 213 1.97 -8.12 0.43
CA ASN A 213 2.88 -7.36 -0.40
C ASN A 213 2.17 -6.26 -1.20
N ILE A 214 2.89 -5.16 -1.47
CA ILE A 214 2.46 -4.19 -2.48
C ILE A 214 3.39 -4.29 -3.68
N THR A 215 2.83 -4.56 -4.87
CA THR A 215 3.56 -4.58 -6.13
C THR A 215 3.01 -3.52 -7.08
N ILE A 216 3.84 -2.55 -7.45
CA ILE A 216 3.56 -1.54 -8.47
C ILE A 216 4.43 -1.84 -9.69
N ASP A 217 3.85 -2.52 -10.70
CA ASP A 217 4.46 -2.82 -12.00
C ASP A 217 3.73 -2.03 -13.08
N ASN A 218 3.83 -0.71 -13.00
CA ASN A 218 3.04 0.22 -13.79
C ASN A 218 3.93 1.22 -14.55
N SER A 219 3.53 1.57 -15.76
CA SER A 219 4.19 2.61 -16.55
C SER A 219 3.51 3.98 -16.48
N GLY A 220 2.34 4.07 -15.86
CA GLY A 220 1.62 5.32 -15.59
C GLY A 220 2.04 5.97 -14.26
N ILE A 221 1.11 6.69 -13.66
CA ILE A 221 1.36 7.40 -12.39
C ILE A 221 0.55 6.74 -11.27
N VAL A 222 1.23 6.41 -10.17
CA VAL A 222 0.59 6.00 -8.92
C VAL A 222 0.85 7.07 -7.87
N THR A 223 -0.22 7.67 -7.34
CA THR A 223 -0.15 8.65 -6.26
C THR A 223 -0.84 8.07 -5.03
N ALA A 224 -0.14 8.03 -3.91
CA ALA A 224 -0.66 7.56 -2.64
C ALA A 224 -0.43 8.63 -1.57
N LYS A 225 -1.52 9.13 -0.99
CA LYS A 225 -1.49 10.24 -0.02
C LYS A 225 -2.24 9.85 1.24
N ALA A 226 -1.65 10.20 2.37
CA ALA A 226 -2.22 10.07 3.69
C ALA A 226 -2.17 11.38 4.47
N THR A 227 -3.02 11.50 5.48
CA THR A 227 -2.97 12.60 6.47
C THR A 227 -2.36 12.08 7.76
N GLU A 228 -2.95 11.05 8.37
CA GLU A 228 -2.57 10.53 9.69
C GLU A 228 -1.51 9.44 9.63
N ASP A 229 -1.65 8.46 8.71
CA ASP A 229 -0.79 7.30 8.63
C ASP A 229 0.09 7.34 7.36
N GLN A 230 0.37 6.22 6.69
CA GLN A 230 1.35 6.15 5.62
C GLN A 230 0.75 6.42 4.24
N GLY A 231 1.53 7.06 3.36
CA GLY A 231 1.17 7.13 1.95
C GLY A 231 1.07 5.72 1.34
N ILE A 232 2.06 4.86 1.59
CA ILE A 232 2.09 3.44 1.22
C ILE A 232 2.51 2.62 2.44
N ASP A 233 1.65 1.69 2.90
CA ASP A 233 1.91 0.75 4.00
C ASP A 233 1.86 -0.70 3.50
N ALA A 234 3.02 -1.39 3.49
CA ALA A 234 3.13 -2.79 3.16
C ALA A 234 3.55 -3.61 4.40
N ASN A 235 2.65 -4.45 4.93
CA ASN A 235 3.01 -5.32 6.05
C ASN A 235 3.96 -6.47 5.64
N GLU A 236 4.27 -6.62 4.34
CA GLU A 236 5.34 -7.47 3.81
C GLU A 236 6.26 -6.63 2.91
N ASN A 237 6.49 -7.04 1.67
CA ASN A 237 7.43 -6.37 0.78
C ASN A 237 6.75 -5.31 -0.09
N LEU A 238 7.47 -4.22 -0.37
CA LEU A 238 7.10 -3.24 -1.38
C LEU A 238 8.00 -3.39 -2.61
N ILE A 239 7.41 -3.64 -3.78
CA ILE A 239 8.11 -3.78 -5.06
C ILE A 239 7.59 -2.74 -6.05
N ILE A 240 8.44 -1.80 -6.48
CA ILE A 240 8.12 -0.77 -7.47
C ILE A 240 8.97 -0.99 -8.71
N LYS A 241 8.31 -1.21 -9.84
CA LYS A 241 8.95 -1.43 -11.15
C LYS A 241 8.01 -1.00 -12.30
N GLY A 242 8.39 -1.24 -13.56
CA GLY A 242 7.52 -0.91 -14.71
C GLY A 242 7.81 0.45 -15.34
N GLY A 243 8.74 1.23 -14.78
CA GLY A 243 9.22 2.48 -15.38
C GLY A 243 8.32 3.70 -15.19
N GLY A 244 7.21 3.56 -14.49
CA GLY A 244 6.30 4.66 -14.20
C GLY A 244 6.72 5.56 -13.05
N LYS A 245 5.84 6.46 -12.65
CA LYS A 245 6.05 7.39 -11.56
C LYS A 245 5.23 6.98 -10.34
N VAL A 246 5.86 6.93 -9.17
CA VAL A 246 5.18 6.72 -7.88
C VAL A 246 5.43 7.92 -6.99
N GLU A 247 4.36 8.52 -6.48
CA GLU A 247 4.38 9.62 -5.53
C GLU A 247 3.66 9.18 -4.25
N ALA A 248 4.41 8.99 -3.18
CA ALA A 248 3.89 8.69 -1.85
C ALA A 248 4.09 9.90 -0.93
N SER A 249 3.07 10.25 -0.15
CA SER A 249 3.18 11.32 0.83
C SER A 249 2.32 11.08 2.06
N SER A 250 2.81 11.51 3.21
CA SER A 250 2.07 11.61 4.46
C SER A 250 2.33 12.96 5.12
N ILE A 251 1.38 13.41 5.95
CA ILE A 251 1.57 14.60 6.79
C ILE A 251 2.16 14.18 8.13
N GLU A 252 1.54 13.22 8.85
CA GLU A 252 1.90 12.91 10.23
C GLU A 252 2.87 11.73 10.39
N ASP A 253 2.91 10.80 9.42
CA ASP A 253 3.73 9.58 9.49
C ASP A 253 4.61 9.42 8.24
N ASN A 254 5.19 8.25 8.02
CA ASN A 254 6.07 7.97 6.89
C ASN A 254 5.33 8.06 5.55
N ALA A 255 5.99 8.56 4.52
CA ALA A 255 5.39 8.47 3.19
C ALA A 255 5.35 7.03 2.67
N ILE A 256 6.38 6.23 2.99
CA ILE A 256 6.47 4.80 2.64
C ILE A 256 6.93 4.03 3.87
N TRP A 257 6.15 3.00 4.22
CA TRP A 257 6.50 2.00 5.23
C TRP A 257 6.48 0.59 4.63
N ALA A 258 7.41 -0.28 5.08
CA ALA A 258 7.36 -1.70 4.80
C ALA A 258 7.95 -2.54 5.94
N ASP A 259 7.23 -3.58 6.38
CA ASP A 259 7.76 -4.58 7.33
C ASP A 259 8.80 -5.51 6.65
N GLY A 260 8.67 -5.74 5.35
CA GLY A 260 9.61 -6.48 4.52
C GLY A 260 10.64 -5.58 3.82
N SER A 261 11.15 -6.05 2.69
CA SER A 261 12.10 -5.30 1.88
C SER A 261 11.42 -4.35 0.91
N ILE A 262 12.07 -3.22 0.63
CA ILE A 262 11.65 -2.26 -0.38
C ILE A 262 12.56 -2.40 -1.60
N GLU A 263 11.96 -2.71 -2.78
CA GLU A 263 12.67 -2.83 -4.04
C GLU A 263 12.15 -1.80 -5.05
N ILE A 264 13.04 -0.94 -5.57
CA ILE A 264 12.73 0.05 -6.61
C ILE A 264 13.60 -0.24 -7.82
N SER A 265 12.98 -0.49 -8.98
CA SER A 265 13.74 -0.94 -10.16
C SER A 265 13.06 -0.54 -11.49
N GLY A 266 13.61 -0.99 -12.62
CA GLY A 266 12.97 -0.93 -13.94
C GLY A 266 12.82 0.48 -14.52
N GLY A 267 13.65 1.44 -14.11
CA GLY A 267 13.55 2.82 -14.57
C GLY A 267 12.48 3.65 -13.85
N SER A 268 11.86 3.11 -12.80
CA SER A 268 10.82 3.81 -12.05
C SER A 268 11.33 5.10 -11.40
N GLN A 269 10.44 6.07 -11.28
CA GLN A 269 10.69 7.35 -10.63
C GLN A 269 9.84 7.43 -9.36
N VAL A 270 10.49 7.32 -8.20
CA VAL A 270 9.80 7.35 -6.91
C VAL A 270 10.08 8.67 -6.20
N LYS A 271 9.00 9.31 -5.72
CA LYS A 271 9.05 10.43 -4.80
C LYS A 271 8.33 10.03 -3.52
N ALA A 272 9.02 10.12 -2.39
CA ALA A 272 8.49 9.93 -1.05
C ALA A 272 8.67 11.22 -0.24
N SER A 273 7.62 11.71 0.40
CA SER A 273 7.69 12.93 1.21
C SER A 273 6.81 12.85 2.45
N SER A 274 7.41 13.04 3.62
CA SER A 274 6.71 13.21 4.89
C SER A 274 6.95 14.59 5.46
N GLU A 275 5.93 15.16 6.11
CA GLU A 275 6.03 16.49 6.74
C GLU A 275 6.46 16.40 8.21
N GLU A 276 6.22 15.27 8.90
CA GLU A 276 6.53 15.11 10.33
C GLU A 276 7.44 13.92 10.64
N ASP A 277 7.62 12.93 9.74
CA ASP A 277 8.42 11.73 9.98
C ASP A 277 9.36 11.41 8.80
N ALA A 278 10.00 10.23 8.81
CA ALA A 278 10.87 9.78 7.75
C ALA A 278 10.11 9.66 6.41
N ALA A 279 10.76 10.00 5.29
CA ALA A 279 10.11 9.79 4.00
C ALA A 279 9.96 8.30 3.69
N ILE A 280 10.96 7.49 4.04
CA ILE A 280 10.94 6.03 3.90
C ILE A 280 11.42 5.44 5.20
N ASP A 281 10.61 4.55 5.78
CA ASP A 281 10.97 3.71 6.92
C ASP A 281 10.70 2.24 6.58
N GLY A 282 11.62 1.35 6.93
CA GLY A 282 11.50 -0.08 6.64
C GLY A 282 12.22 -0.96 7.63
N LYS A 283 11.56 -2.04 8.06
CA LYS A 283 12.15 -3.01 9.00
C LYS A 283 13.14 -3.98 8.35
N ASN A 284 13.33 -3.92 7.05
CA ASN A 284 14.29 -4.77 6.34
C ASN A 284 15.21 -3.92 5.47
N SER A 285 15.49 -4.29 4.24
CA SER A 285 16.43 -3.62 3.36
C SER A 285 15.76 -2.76 2.29
N LEU A 286 16.46 -1.71 1.83
CA LEU A 286 16.10 -0.96 0.63
C LEU A 286 17.08 -1.28 -0.49
N THR A 287 16.56 -1.64 -1.66
CA THR A 287 17.34 -1.82 -2.88
C THR A 287 16.80 -0.93 -4.00
N VAL A 288 17.63 -0.05 -4.56
CA VAL A 288 17.29 0.79 -5.71
C VAL A 288 18.21 0.41 -6.88
N THR A 289 17.62 -0.14 -7.95
CA THR A 289 18.39 -0.64 -9.11
C THR A 289 17.93 0.02 -10.40
N ASN A 290 18.82 0.75 -11.08
CA ASN A 290 18.55 1.44 -12.34
C ASN A 290 17.22 2.24 -12.29
N ALA A 291 17.03 3.01 -11.23
CA ALA A 291 15.82 3.79 -10.96
C ALA A 291 16.17 5.12 -10.30
N SER A 292 15.17 6.00 -10.16
CA SER A 292 15.32 7.29 -9.49
C SER A 292 14.50 7.32 -8.20
N LEU A 293 15.09 7.81 -7.11
CA LEU A 293 14.43 7.99 -5.82
C LEU A 293 14.68 9.41 -5.30
N ASN A 294 13.59 10.09 -4.95
CA ASN A 294 13.63 11.37 -4.25
C ASN A 294 12.87 11.22 -2.92
N ALA A 295 13.58 11.30 -1.81
CA ALA A 295 13.03 11.15 -0.46
C ALA A 295 13.22 12.44 0.34
N SER A 296 12.16 12.94 0.98
CA SER A 296 12.19 14.14 1.83
C SER A 296 11.40 13.90 3.11
N GLY A 297 12.04 13.94 4.27
CA GLY A 297 11.41 13.67 5.57
C GLY A 297 11.98 14.49 6.71
N VAL A 298 11.45 14.25 7.90
CA VAL A 298 11.86 14.84 9.16
C VAL A 298 12.53 13.75 10.02
N GLY A 299 13.59 14.08 10.71
CA GLY A 299 14.45 13.12 11.40
C GLY A 299 15.29 12.30 10.42
N TYR A 300 14.64 11.53 9.56
CA TYR A 300 15.32 10.73 8.54
C TYR A 300 14.74 11.00 7.15
N GLY A 301 15.62 11.07 6.15
CA GLY A 301 15.18 10.98 4.75
C GLY A 301 14.82 9.54 4.39
N ILE A 302 15.72 8.60 4.70
CA ILE A 302 15.54 7.15 4.58
C ILE A 302 16.11 6.47 5.81
N TYR A 303 15.27 5.70 6.48
CA TYR A 303 15.65 4.79 7.56
C TYR A 303 15.25 3.37 7.19
N VAL A 304 16.17 2.42 7.23
CA VAL A 304 15.87 0.99 7.12
C VAL A 304 16.71 0.22 8.14
N TYR A 305 16.11 -0.79 8.75
CA TYR A 305 16.78 -1.51 9.84
C TYR A 305 17.99 -2.30 9.36
N LYS A 306 17.92 -2.96 8.19
CA LYS A 306 19.05 -3.70 7.65
C LYS A 306 19.89 -2.82 6.72
N GLY A 307 20.05 -3.14 5.47
CA GLY A 307 21.00 -2.45 4.61
C GLY A 307 20.36 -1.67 3.45
N ILE A 308 21.11 -0.74 2.88
CA ILE A 308 20.71 0.02 1.69
C ILE A 308 21.66 -0.36 0.53
N THR A 309 21.10 -0.78 -0.61
CA THR A 309 21.84 -1.00 -1.83
C THR A 309 21.38 -0.07 -2.94
N LEU A 310 22.27 0.76 -3.45
CA LEU A 310 22.06 1.65 -4.60
C LEU A 310 22.91 1.15 -5.76
N ASP A 311 22.27 0.66 -6.84
CA ASP A 311 22.90 0.02 -7.97
C ASP A 311 22.50 0.69 -9.29
N GLY A 312 23.35 1.49 -9.89
CA GLY A 312 23.04 2.28 -11.08
C GLY A 312 21.92 3.31 -10.84
N ALA A 313 21.68 3.70 -9.59
CA ALA A 313 20.56 4.52 -9.16
C ALA A 313 20.88 6.01 -9.14
N THR A 314 19.86 6.85 -9.30
CA THR A 314 19.93 8.30 -9.03
C THR A 314 19.07 8.62 -7.81
N VAL A 315 19.68 9.04 -6.71
CA VAL A 315 19.01 9.22 -5.43
C VAL A 315 19.24 10.63 -4.90
N THR A 316 18.16 11.31 -4.56
CA THR A 316 18.17 12.61 -3.90
C THR A 316 17.45 12.47 -2.56
N ILE A 317 18.11 12.86 -1.48
CA ILE A 317 17.54 12.72 -0.14
C ILE A 317 17.70 14.03 0.62
N ARG A 318 16.64 14.41 1.29
CA ARG A 318 16.59 15.58 2.17
C ARG A 318 15.99 15.13 3.51
N ALA A 319 16.71 15.44 4.58
CA ALA A 319 16.19 15.27 5.93
C ALA A 319 16.28 16.60 6.67
N SER A 320 15.28 16.93 7.44
CA SER A 320 15.23 18.13 8.28
C SER A 320 14.90 17.76 9.73
N SER A 321 15.32 18.59 10.68
CA SER A 321 14.92 18.45 12.08
C SER A 321 14.91 19.80 12.77
N ASP A 322 13.96 20.00 13.68
CA ASP A 322 13.82 21.19 14.49
C ASP A 322 14.55 21.11 15.86
N GLY A 323 15.51 20.19 15.99
CA GLY A 323 16.34 20.10 17.22
C GLY A 323 16.64 18.67 17.70
N GLY A 324 16.32 17.64 16.92
CA GLY A 324 16.71 16.25 17.13
C GLY A 324 17.88 15.79 16.27
N GLU A 325 18.22 14.53 16.36
CA GLU A 325 19.14 13.88 15.43
C GLU A 325 18.52 13.86 14.03
N VAL A 326 19.36 14.08 13.02
CA VAL A 326 18.92 14.10 11.63
C VAL A 326 19.92 13.35 10.77
N SER A 327 19.42 12.46 9.92
CA SER A 327 20.23 11.71 8.95
C SER A 327 19.53 11.60 7.60
N ALA A 328 20.25 11.85 6.52
CA ALA A 328 19.67 11.64 5.19
C ALA A 328 19.45 10.15 4.90
N LEU A 329 20.46 9.29 5.15
CA LEU A 329 20.38 7.82 5.06
C LEU A 329 20.85 7.21 6.36
N PHE A 330 20.09 6.25 6.86
CA PHE A 330 20.45 5.53 8.07
C PHE A 330 20.07 4.04 7.99
N THR A 331 20.95 3.19 8.53
CA THR A 331 20.71 1.75 8.74
C THR A 331 21.23 1.36 10.12
N ASP A 332 20.53 0.43 10.80
CA ASP A 332 20.96 -0.05 12.14
C ASP A 332 21.98 -1.19 12.07
N GLU A 333 21.78 -2.15 11.18
CA GLU A 333 22.57 -3.40 11.22
C GLU A 333 23.60 -3.51 10.10
N ASP A 334 23.21 -3.31 8.84
CA ASP A 334 24.05 -3.61 7.68
C ASP A 334 24.56 -2.34 6.97
N ASP A 335 25.41 -2.53 5.98
CA ASP A 335 26.10 -1.46 5.27
C ASP A 335 25.20 -0.73 4.25
N ILE A 336 25.55 0.52 3.94
CA ILE A 336 25.08 1.26 2.78
C ILE A 336 26.05 0.99 1.62
N VAL A 337 25.58 0.30 0.58
CA VAL A 337 26.34 -0.08 -0.60
C VAL A 337 25.96 0.78 -1.80
N ILE A 338 26.88 1.57 -2.33
CA ILE A 338 26.70 2.41 -3.53
C ILE A 338 27.62 1.87 -4.63
N LYS A 339 27.04 1.43 -5.75
CA LYS A 339 27.81 0.78 -6.82
C LYS A 339 27.28 1.10 -8.22
N ASN A 340 28.01 0.66 -9.25
CA ASN A 340 27.66 0.73 -10.67
C ASN A 340 27.28 2.13 -11.16
N GLY A 341 28.00 3.16 -10.69
CA GLY A 341 27.81 4.55 -11.13
C GLY A 341 26.57 5.24 -10.55
N SER A 342 26.04 4.76 -9.43
CA SER A 342 24.97 5.47 -8.74
C SER A 342 25.37 6.88 -8.34
N THR A 343 24.44 7.82 -8.47
CA THR A 343 24.57 9.22 -8.04
C THR A 343 23.72 9.43 -6.80
N VAL A 344 24.33 9.94 -5.73
CA VAL A 344 23.62 10.21 -4.47
C VAL A 344 23.86 11.69 -4.09
N ASP A 345 22.77 12.42 -3.94
CA ASP A 345 22.75 13.78 -3.37
C ASP A 345 21.94 13.72 -2.06
N ALA A 346 22.64 13.65 -0.93
CA ALA A 346 22.08 13.49 0.39
C ALA A 346 22.41 14.68 1.27
N LEU A 347 21.40 15.34 1.84
CA LEU A 347 21.53 16.50 2.72
C LEU A 347 20.65 16.30 3.96
N ALA A 348 21.26 16.45 5.12
CA ALA A 348 20.58 16.51 6.40
C ALA A 348 20.80 17.90 7.04
N GLU A 349 19.72 18.60 7.35
CA GLU A 349 19.76 19.95 7.93
C GLU A 349 19.09 19.95 9.31
N GLY A 350 19.90 20.02 10.38
CA GLY A 350 19.41 20.19 11.75
C GLY A 350 19.46 21.68 12.17
N ARG A 351 18.40 22.18 12.77
CA ARG A 351 18.41 23.47 13.44
C ARG A 351 18.77 23.28 14.90
N PHE A 352 19.93 23.76 15.31
CA PHE A 352 20.27 23.89 16.72
C PHE A 352 19.76 25.24 17.24
N SER A 353 18.76 25.25 18.11
CA SER A 353 18.46 26.43 18.91
C SER A 353 19.59 26.61 19.95
N VAL A 354 20.45 27.60 19.77
CA VAL A 354 21.35 28.04 20.85
C VAL A 354 20.46 28.81 21.83
N ALA A 355 20.22 28.22 22.99
CA ALA A 355 19.56 28.87 24.11
C ALA A 355 20.52 29.80 24.85
#